data_f59dbaf718e72f3b35a74ef8c2be7e2d
#
_entry.id   f59dbaf718e72f3b35a74ef8c2be7e2d
#
_cell.length_a   1.000
_cell.length_b   1.000
_cell.length_c   1.000
_cell.angle_alpha   90.00
_cell.angle_beta   90.00
_cell.angle_gamma   90.00
#
_symmetry.space_group_name_H-M   'P 1'
#
loop_
_entity.id
_entity.type
_entity.pdbx_description
1 polymer ?
#
loop_
_entity_poly.entity_id
_entity_poly.type
_entity_poly.pdbx_seq_one_letter_code
_entity_poly.pdbx_strand_id
1 'polypeptide(L)'
;MKKKCAKEALRYIKDNTIIGLGGGSTISYLISFIKEAGLNIEVVTPSFKTASLCIENGLKVIPTWSVSKISVAFDGCDEVDENLTALKSGGGIHTNEKIIATMADDYILLVDESKVVKKLEFKYPIVLEIIPESKAFVEKEVKNLGGIPKMRTSLSKDGITISDNGLYLMDVEFNKYDIKD
;
A
#
# COMPACT_ATOMS: atom_id res chain seq x y z
N MET A 1 13.27 8.72 12.65
CA MET A 1 12.94 7.29 12.44
C MET A 1 12.79 6.95 10.97
N LYS A 2 11.87 7.51 10.19
CA LYS A 2 11.61 7.18 8.77
C LYS A 2 12.86 7.17 7.87
N LYS A 3 13.73 8.20 7.99
CA LYS A 3 14.98 8.26 7.19
C LYS A 3 15.95 7.12 7.51
N LYS A 4 16.05 6.70 8.79
CA LYS A 4 16.89 5.56 9.20
C LYS A 4 16.31 4.24 8.64
N CYS A 5 14.99 4.04 8.73
CA CYS A 5 14.29 2.89 8.18
C CYS A 5 14.51 2.78 6.66
N ALA A 6 14.33 3.87 5.92
CA ALA A 6 14.57 3.90 4.48
C ALA A 6 16.04 3.60 4.11
N LYS A 7 17.00 4.06 4.92
CA LYS A 7 18.44 3.77 4.69
C LYS A 7 18.74 2.28 4.90
N GLU A 8 18.13 1.65 5.90
CA GLU A 8 18.25 0.20 6.12
C GLU A 8 17.65 -0.61 4.96
N ALA A 9 16.51 -0.17 4.43
CA ALA A 9 15.83 -0.81 3.30
C ALA A 9 16.74 -0.93 2.05
N LEU A 10 17.66 0.02 1.84
CA LEU A 10 18.59 0.02 0.71
C LEU A 10 19.42 -1.26 0.62
N ARG A 11 19.72 -1.92 1.75
CA ARG A 11 20.54 -3.14 1.81
C ARG A 11 19.89 -4.36 1.15
N TYR A 12 18.58 -4.32 0.95
CA TYR A 12 17.82 -5.39 0.30
C TYR A 12 17.68 -5.20 -1.20
N ILE A 13 18.13 -4.05 -1.74
CA ILE A 13 18.03 -3.76 -3.17
C ILE A 13 19.29 -4.25 -3.86
N LYS A 14 19.11 -5.10 -4.87
CA LYS A 14 20.19 -5.56 -5.76
C LYS A 14 20.20 -4.73 -7.02
N ASP A 15 21.40 -4.45 -7.52
CA ASP A 15 21.57 -3.77 -8.80
C ASP A 15 21.03 -4.60 -9.99
N ASN A 16 20.58 -3.94 -11.04
CA ASN A 16 20.00 -4.57 -12.22
C ASN A 16 18.76 -5.44 -11.95
N THR A 17 17.91 -5.02 -11.01
CA THR A 17 16.67 -5.71 -10.67
C THR A 17 15.43 -4.81 -10.82
N ILE A 18 14.26 -5.44 -10.84
CA ILE A 18 12.98 -4.76 -10.75
C ILE A 18 12.55 -4.76 -9.28
N ILE A 19 12.21 -3.59 -8.75
CA ILE A 19 11.72 -3.43 -7.39
C ILE A 19 10.31 -2.82 -7.36
N GLY A 20 9.55 -3.13 -6.30
CA GLY A 20 8.26 -2.52 -6.00
C GLY A 20 8.40 -1.40 -4.98
N LEU A 21 7.79 -0.24 -5.22
CA LEU A 21 7.74 0.86 -4.27
C LEU A 21 6.29 1.29 -4.04
N GLY A 22 5.79 1.12 -2.83
CA GLY A 22 4.49 1.63 -2.40
C GLY A 22 4.44 3.15 -2.27
N GLY A 23 3.60 3.64 -1.37
CA GLY A 23 3.42 5.07 -1.12
C GLY A 23 4.03 5.55 0.21
N GLY A 24 4.06 6.86 0.39
CA GLY A 24 4.36 7.50 1.67
C GLY A 24 5.78 8.05 1.84
N SER A 25 5.96 8.78 2.94
CA SER A 25 7.19 9.56 3.18
C SER A 25 8.45 8.72 3.39
N THR A 26 8.33 7.50 3.92
CA THR A 26 9.48 6.59 4.07
C THR A 26 10.00 6.15 2.71
N ILE A 27 9.08 5.84 1.79
CA ILE A 27 9.41 5.50 0.39
C ILE A 27 10.09 6.68 -0.32
N SER A 28 9.64 7.91 -0.08
CA SER A 28 10.29 9.10 -0.65
C SER A 28 11.76 9.21 -0.23
N TYR A 29 12.10 8.90 1.03
CA TYR A 29 13.50 8.84 1.46
C TYR A 29 14.28 7.70 0.80
N LEU A 30 13.65 6.53 0.62
CA LEU A 30 14.28 5.39 -0.03
C LEU A 30 14.66 5.72 -1.49
N ILE A 31 13.79 6.39 -2.23
CA ILE A 31 14.05 6.86 -3.60
C ILE A 31 15.31 7.75 -3.64
N SER A 32 15.42 8.70 -2.70
CA SER A 32 16.62 9.57 -2.61
C SER A 32 17.89 8.74 -2.39
N PHE A 33 17.85 7.76 -1.50
CA PHE A 33 18.99 6.89 -1.23
C PHE A 33 19.34 5.96 -2.39
N ILE A 34 18.36 5.45 -3.13
CA ILE A 34 18.60 4.66 -4.36
C ILE A 34 19.35 5.51 -5.39
N LYS A 35 18.91 6.76 -5.59
CA LYS A 35 19.60 7.72 -6.46
C LYS A 35 21.03 7.99 -6.00
N GLU A 36 21.23 8.30 -4.71
CA GLU A 36 22.54 8.56 -4.13
C GLU A 36 23.50 7.36 -4.28
N ALA A 37 22.97 6.14 -4.18
CA ALA A 37 23.74 4.91 -4.33
C ALA A 37 24.07 4.57 -5.80
N GLY A 38 23.44 5.24 -6.78
CA GLY A 38 23.66 5.02 -8.20
C GLY A 38 23.21 3.66 -8.69
N LEU A 39 22.23 3.04 -8.04
CA LEU A 39 21.71 1.72 -8.40
C LEU A 39 20.95 1.78 -9.74
N ASN A 40 21.27 0.87 -10.63
CA ASN A 40 20.54 0.66 -11.88
C ASN A 40 19.38 -0.30 -11.65
N ILE A 41 18.18 0.24 -11.44
CA ILE A 41 16.98 -0.55 -11.16
C ILE A 41 15.79 -0.05 -11.99
N GLU A 42 14.80 -0.90 -12.15
CA GLU A 42 13.49 -0.53 -12.67
C GLU A 42 12.47 -0.57 -11.54
N VAL A 43 11.52 0.36 -11.57
CA VAL A 43 10.53 0.52 -10.49
C VAL A 43 9.13 0.23 -11.02
N VAL A 44 8.36 -0.58 -10.29
CA VAL A 44 6.90 -0.64 -10.38
C VAL A 44 6.29 -0.03 -9.11
N THR A 45 5.20 0.70 -9.25
CA THR A 45 4.56 1.36 -8.11
C THR A 45 3.06 1.52 -8.32
N PRO A 46 2.24 1.35 -7.27
CA PRO A 46 0.80 1.62 -7.32
C PRO A 46 0.49 3.11 -7.11
N SER A 47 1.50 3.91 -6.73
CA SER A 47 1.32 5.30 -6.33
C SER A 47 1.76 6.26 -7.42
N PHE A 48 0.84 7.07 -7.95
CA PHE A 48 1.15 8.15 -8.89
C PHE A 48 2.22 9.10 -8.33
N LYS A 49 2.10 9.49 -7.05
CA LYS A 49 3.08 10.35 -6.39
C LYS A 49 4.48 9.73 -6.33
N THR A 50 4.55 8.43 -6.04
CA THR A 50 5.83 7.69 -6.03
C THR A 50 6.41 7.59 -7.44
N ALA A 51 5.59 7.31 -8.45
CA ALA A 51 6.03 7.28 -9.85
C ALA A 51 6.63 8.61 -10.29
N SER A 52 5.93 9.73 -10.03
CA SER A 52 6.44 11.07 -10.33
C SER A 52 7.79 11.33 -9.64
N LEU A 53 7.89 11.01 -8.34
CA LEU A 53 9.13 11.21 -7.59
C LEU A 53 10.29 10.33 -8.12
N CYS A 54 10.02 9.11 -8.54
CA CYS A 54 11.01 8.23 -9.19
C CYS A 54 11.54 8.87 -10.48
N ILE A 55 10.65 9.33 -11.36
CA ILE A 55 11.00 9.98 -12.63
C ILE A 55 11.83 11.24 -12.38
N GLU A 56 11.41 12.11 -11.45
CA GLU A 56 12.16 13.32 -11.05
C GLU A 56 13.58 13.00 -10.54
N ASN A 57 13.77 11.82 -9.94
CA ASN A 57 15.07 11.36 -9.48
C ASN A 57 15.85 10.55 -10.53
N GLY A 58 15.34 10.41 -11.75
CA GLY A 58 16.01 9.72 -12.86
C GLY A 58 15.88 8.20 -12.80
N LEU A 59 14.99 7.65 -11.96
CA LEU A 59 14.72 6.22 -11.93
C LEU A 59 13.72 5.82 -13.02
N LYS A 60 13.96 4.67 -13.64
CA LYS A 60 13.07 4.13 -14.67
C LYS A 60 11.83 3.50 -14.03
N VAL A 61 10.67 4.06 -14.31
CA VAL A 61 9.38 3.49 -13.91
C VAL A 61 8.79 2.69 -15.08
N ILE A 62 8.38 1.46 -14.81
CA ILE A 62 7.76 0.57 -15.80
C ILE A 62 6.34 0.19 -15.37
N PRO A 63 5.43 -0.11 -16.32
CA PRO A 63 4.06 -0.48 -16.01
C PRO A 63 3.99 -1.81 -15.26
N THR A 64 3.19 -1.88 -14.19
CA THR A 64 3.02 -3.12 -13.39
C THR A 64 2.54 -4.30 -14.24
N TRP A 65 1.67 -4.05 -15.24
CA TRP A 65 1.15 -5.08 -16.13
C TRP A 65 2.19 -5.68 -17.10
N SER A 66 3.37 -5.09 -17.22
CA SER A 66 4.47 -5.62 -18.04
C SER A 66 5.41 -6.56 -17.28
N VAL A 67 5.14 -6.80 -15.98
CA VAL A 67 6.04 -7.51 -15.07
C VAL A 67 5.28 -8.67 -14.42
N SER A 68 5.92 -9.81 -14.30
CA SER A 68 5.38 -10.99 -13.59
C SER A 68 6.14 -11.33 -12.32
N LYS A 69 7.31 -10.72 -12.10
CA LYS A 69 8.16 -11.00 -10.94
C LYS A 69 8.94 -9.75 -10.53
N ILE A 70 9.07 -9.53 -9.24
CA ILE A 70 9.77 -8.41 -8.60
C ILE A 70 10.75 -8.98 -7.58
N SER A 71 11.97 -8.47 -7.49
CA SER A 71 12.97 -9.00 -6.56
C SER A 71 12.65 -8.66 -5.11
N VAL A 72 12.25 -7.42 -4.86
CA VAL A 72 11.84 -6.94 -3.54
C VAL A 72 10.83 -5.81 -3.70
N ALA A 73 9.81 -5.78 -2.84
CA ALA A 73 8.91 -4.64 -2.77
C ALA A 73 8.87 -4.04 -1.36
N PHE A 74 8.81 -2.72 -1.30
CA PHE A 74 8.76 -1.95 -0.05
C PHE A 74 7.48 -1.14 0.05
N ASP A 75 6.87 -1.18 1.22
CA ASP A 75 5.65 -0.41 1.47
C ASP A 75 5.52 -0.01 2.94
N GLY A 76 4.54 0.82 3.26
CA GLY A 76 4.10 1.11 4.61
C GLY A 76 2.85 0.33 4.99
N CYS A 77 2.46 0.42 6.25
CA CYS A 77 1.13 -0.03 6.70
C CYS A 77 0.60 0.93 7.78
N ASP A 78 -0.65 0.75 8.17
CA ASP A 78 -1.28 1.52 9.24
C ASP A 78 -1.05 0.85 10.61
N GLU A 79 -1.19 -0.47 10.67
CA GLU A 79 -0.84 -1.34 11.80
C GLU A 79 -0.21 -2.63 11.28
N VAL A 80 0.66 -3.25 12.09
CA VAL A 80 1.19 -4.60 11.83
C VAL A 80 1.41 -5.34 13.15
N ASP A 81 1.02 -6.61 13.20
CA ASP A 81 1.19 -7.47 14.37
C ASP A 81 2.41 -8.41 14.27
N GLU A 82 2.63 -9.21 15.33
CA GLU A 82 3.74 -10.15 15.44
C GLU A 82 3.70 -11.26 14.38
N ASN A 83 2.55 -11.54 13.80
CA ASN A 83 2.37 -12.51 12.72
C ASN A 83 2.53 -11.89 11.33
N LEU A 84 2.94 -10.61 11.25
CA LEU A 84 3.02 -9.82 10.04
C LEU A 84 1.65 -9.60 9.35
N THR A 85 0.55 -9.76 10.09
CA THR A 85 -0.76 -9.35 9.61
C THR A 85 -0.82 -7.82 9.65
N ALA A 86 -1.03 -7.20 8.49
CA ALA A 86 -0.95 -5.77 8.36
C ALA A 86 -2.27 -5.15 7.90
N LEU A 87 -2.68 -4.08 8.58
CA LEU A 87 -3.76 -3.22 8.13
C LEU A 87 -3.16 -2.15 7.22
N LYS A 88 -3.67 -2.08 6.00
CA LYS A 88 -3.22 -1.16 4.96
C LYS A 88 -4.43 -0.45 4.36
N SER A 89 -4.18 0.60 3.57
CA SER A 89 -5.19 1.16 2.66
C SER A 89 -5.59 2.59 2.91
N GLY A 90 -4.91 3.32 3.77
CA GLY A 90 -5.18 4.76 3.94
C GLY A 90 -5.23 5.51 2.60
N GLY A 91 -4.36 5.16 1.65
CA GLY A 91 -4.29 5.75 0.31
C GLY A 91 -5.35 5.28 -0.70
N GLY A 92 -6.04 4.16 -0.44
CA GLY A 92 -7.03 3.58 -1.37
C GLY A 92 -6.44 2.94 -2.63
N ILE A 93 -5.16 2.54 -2.60
CA ILE A 93 -4.44 1.89 -3.71
C ILE A 93 -4.07 0.44 -3.40
N HIS A 94 -4.70 -0.14 -2.38
CA HIS A 94 -4.37 -1.43 -1.78
C HIS A 94 -4.48 -2.62 -2.73
N THR A 95 -5.38 -2.60 -3.71
CA THR A 95 -5.48 -3.66 -4.72
C THR A 95 -4.20 -3.74 -5.54
N ASN A 96 -3.71 -2.61 -6.01
CA ASN A 96 -2.45 -2.55 -6.76
C ASN A 96 -1.24 -2.82 -5.85
N GLU A 97 -1.26 -2.37 -4.58
CA GLU A 97 -0.25 -2.74 -3.57
C GLU A 97 -0.20 -4.26 -3.38
N LYS A 98 -1.36 -4.92 -3.26
CA LYS A 98 -1.45 -6.38 -3.11
C LYS A 98 -0.90 -7.13 -4.32
N ILE A 99 -1.18 -6.65 -5.54
CA ILE A 99 -0.65 -7.23 -6.77
C ILE A 99 0.89 -7.19 -6.75
N ILE A 100 1.47 -6.01 -6.45
CA ILE A 100 2.93 -5.82 -6.39
C ILE A 100 3.55 -6.69 -5.29
N ALA A 101 2.92 -6.73 -4.10
CA ALA A 101 3.38 -7.57 -2.99
C ALA A 101 3.38 -9.06 -3.36
N THR A 102 2.38 -9.52 -4.11
CA THR A 102 2.27 -10.93 -4.54
C THR A 102 3.31 -11.32 -5.59
N MET A 103 3.75 -10.37 -6.42
CA MET A 103 4.79 -10.60 -7.43
C MET A 103 6.21 -10.55 -6.85
N ALA A 104 6.40 -10.01 -5.65
CA ALA A 104 7.71 -9.83 -5.05
C ALA A 104 8.22 -11.12 -4.37
N ASP A 105 9.51 -11.44 -4.56
CA ASP A 105 10.18 -12.51 -3.81
C ASP A 105 10.22 -12.17 -2.32
N ASP A 106 10.49 -10.90 -1.98
CA ASP A 106 10.46 -10.34 -0.62
C ASP A 106 9.55 -9.12 -0.58
N TYR A 107 8.59 -9.10 0.35
CA TYR A 107 7.74 -7.93 0.63
C TYR A 107 8.09 -7.37 2.00
N ILE A 108 8.65 -6.16 2.04
CA ILE A 108 9.20 -5.54 3.24
C ILE A 108 8.37 -4.34 3.66
N LEU A 109 7.79 -4.40 4.86
CA LEU A 109 7.06 -3.28 5.46
C LEU A 109 8.03 -2.34 6.18
N LEU A 110 8.03 -1.07 5.78
CA LEU A 110 8.82 0.01 6.35
C LEU A 110 7.97 0.79 7.36
N VAL A 111 8.07 0.45 8.62
CA VAL A 111 7.22 0.99 9.69
C VAL A 111 8.05 1.56 10.84
N ASP A 112 7.47 2.47 11.60
CA ASP A 112 7.99 2.88 12.91
C ASP A 112 7.29 2.09 14.04
N GLU A 113 7.88 2.10 15.23
CA GLU A 113 7.42 1.33 16.38
C GLU A 113 5.96 1.63 16.76
N SER A 114 5.45 2.83 16.47
CA SER A 114 4.08 3.21 16.82
C SER A 114 3.00 2.43 16.06
N LYS A 115 3.41 1.76 14.97
CA LYS A 115 2.53 0.94 14.12
C LYS A 115 2.60 -0.55 14.42
N VAL A 116 3.57 -0.96 15.26
CA VAL A 116 3.75 -2.35 15.66
C VAL A 116 2.87 -2.62 16.88
N VAL A 117 1.98 -3.58 16.77
CA VAL A 117 1.02 -3.96 17.81
C VAL A 117 1.10 -5.47 18.07
N LYS A 118 0.68 -5.92 19.24
CA LYS A 118 0.62 -7.36 19.54
C LYS A 118 -0.47 -8.09 18.73
N LYS A 119 -1.59 -7.42 18.52
CA LYS A 119 -2.72 -7.85 17.69
C LYS A 119 -3.31 -6.60 17.06
N LEU A 120 -3.83 -6.69 15.85
CA LEU A 120 -4.47 -5.56 15.17
C LEU A 120 -5.57 -4.97 16.06
N GLU A 121 -5.54 -3.67 16.24
CA GLU A 121 -6.48 -2.92 17.07
C GLU A 121 -7.60 -2.27 16.24
N PHE A 122 -7.46 -2.29 14.92
CA PHE A 122 -8.40 -1.69 13.96
C PHE A 122 -8.69 -0.21 14.25
N LYS A 123 -7.64 0.55 14.61
CA LYS A 123 -7.72 2.01 14.78
C LYS A 123 -8.04 2.75 13.47
N TYR A 124 -7.80 2.07 12.36
CA TYR A 124 -8.08 2.55 11.01
C TYR A 124 -9.12 1.67 10.35
N PRO A 125 -9.95 2.21 9.45
CA PRO A 125 -10.95 1.41 8.76
C PRO A 125 -10.26 0.38 7.83
N ILE A 126 -10.93 -0.74 7.63
CA ILE A 126 -10.62 -1.63 6.52
C ILE A 126 -11.19 -1.00 5.25
N VAL A 127 -10.37 -0.86 4.23
CA VAL A 127 -10.81 -0.27 2.95
C VAL A 127 -11.11 -1.37 1.94
N LEU A 128 -12.28 -1.29 1.35
CA LEU A 128 -12.70 -2.15 0.26
C LEU A 128 -12.70 -1.38 -1.05
N GLU A 129 -12.20 -2.00 -2.10
CA GLU A 129 -12.38 -1.55 -3.47
C GLU A 129 -13.47 -2.41 -4.11
N ILE A 130 -14.58 -1.80 -4.49
CA ILE A 130 -15.79 -2.51 -4.90
C ILE A 130 -16.27 -2.10 -6.28
N ILE A 131 -16.80 -3.05 -7.01
CA ILE A 131 -17.51 -2.79 -8.26
C ILE A 131 -18.79 -1.99 -7.94
N PRO A 132 -19.08 -0.87 -8.65
CA PRO A 132 -20.21 0.01 -8.34
C PRO A 132 -21.54 -0.74 -8.17
N GLU A 133 -21.82 -1.69 -9.04
CA GLU A 133 -23.05 -2.50 -9.04
C GLU A 133 -23.21 -3.38 -7.81
N SER A 134 -22.11 -3.73 -7.14
CA SER A 134 -22.12 -4.57 -5.93
C SER A 134 -22.37 -3.79 -4.63
N LYS A 135 -22.47 -2.46 -4.68
CA LYS A 135 -22.51 -1.59 -3.49
C LYS A 135 -23.52 -2.05 -2.44
N ALA A 136 -24.78 -2.22 -2.81
CA ALA A 136 -25.83 -2.59 -1.85
C ALA A 136 -25.62 -3.98 -1.26
N PHE A 137 -25.13 -4.92 -2.06
CA PHE A 137 -24.80 -6.28 -1.60
C PHE A 137 -23.63 -6.26 -0.62
N VAL A 138 -22.53 -5.57 -0.95
CA VAL A 138 -21.35 -5.47 -0.09
C VAL A 138 -21.70 -4.76 1.22
N GLU A 139 -22.46 -3.66 1.19
CA GLU A 139 -22.91 -2.98 2.41
C GLU A 139 -23.70 -3.91 3.35
N LYS A 140 -24.57 -4.76 2.78
CA LYS A 140 -25.32 -5.75 3.55
C LYS A 140 -24.40 -6.78 4.20
N GLU A 141 -23.50 -7.38 3.41
CA GLU A 141 -22.59 -8.42 3.92
C GLU A 141 -21.62 -7.88 4.96
N VAL A 142 -21.08 -6.67 4.77
CA VAL A 142 -20.25 -5.99 5.77
C VAL A 142 -21.00 -5.80 7.10
N LYS A 143 -22.28 -5.37 7.04
CA LYS A 143 -23.13 -5.23 8.25
C LYS A 143 -23.39 -6.58 8.92
N ASN A 144 -23.59 -7.64 8.15
CA ASN A 144 -23.74 -9.00 8.68
C ASN A 144 -22.49 -9.47 9.46
N LEU A 145 -21.30 -9.00 9.05
CA LEU A 145 -20.02 -9.24 9.74
C LEU A 145 -19.79 -8.31 10.95
N GLY A 146 -20.74 -7.41 11.25
CA GLY A 146 -20.61 -6.43 12.34
C GLY A 146 -19.82 -5.18 11.97
N GLY A 147 -19.50 -4.97 10.71
CA GLY A 147 -18.82 -3.77 10.22
C GLY A 147 -19.79 -2.61 9.94
N ILE A 148 -19.27 -1.39 10.00
CA ILE A 148 -20.00 -0.16 9.68
C ILE A 148 -19.45 0.37 8.36
N PRO A 149 -20.12 0.10 7.20
CA PRO A 149 -19.64 0.54 5.89
C PRO A 149 -19.97 2.01 5.66
N LYS A 150 -19.01 2.73 5.08
CA LYS A 150 -19.16 4.13 4.66
C LYS A 150 -18.46 4.34 3.33
N MET A 151 -19.20 4.84 2.33
CA MET A 151 -18.57 5.20 1.06
C MET A 151 -17.56 6.33 1.28
N ARG A 152 -16.36 6.18 0.77
CA ARG A 152 -15.31 7.20 0.86
C ARG A 152 -15.69 8.42 0.02
N THR A 153 -15.55 9.60 0.59
CA THR A 153 -15.73 10.87 -0.10
C THR A 153 -14.46 11.73 0.04
N SER A 154 -14.38 12.78 -0.73
CA SER A 154 -13.26 13.73 -0.71
C SER A 154 -13.78 15.15 -0.59
N LEU A 155 -13.03 16.02 0.09
CA LEU A 155 -13.35 17.44 0.19
C LEU A 155 -13.16 18.21 -1.14
N SER A 156 -12.38 17.65 -2.05
CA SER A 156 -12.06 18.29 -3.33
C SER A 156 -13.03 17.93 -4.47
N LYS A 157 -13.97 17.02 -4.22
CA LYS A 157 -14.92 16.52 -5.23
C LYS A 157 -16.24 16.15 -4.54
N ASP A 158 -17.36 16.56 -5.13
CA ASP A 158 -18.66 16.03 -4.73
C ASP A 158 -18.82 14.58 -5.20
N GLY A 159 -19.47 13.76 -4.35
CA GLY A 159 -19.72 12.35 -4.62
C GLY A 159 -18.62 11.39 -4.10
N ILE A 160 -18.70 10.15 -4.54
CA ILE A 160 -17.88 9.02 -4.08
C ILE A 160 -16.46 9.14 -4.64
N THR A 161 -15.46 8.76 -3.82
CA THR A 161 -14.08 8.62 -4.27
C THR A 161 -13.95 7.36 -5.14
N ILE A 162 -13.41 7.56 -6.34
CA ILE A 162 -13.12 6.52 -7.32
C ILE A 162 -11.64 6.15 -7.20
N SER A 163 -11.31 4.86 -7.18
CA SER A 163 -9.93 4.38 -7.21
C SER A 163 -9.28 4.56 -8.58
N ASP A 164 -7.98 4.38 -8.66
CA ASP A 164 -7.23 4.41 -9.93
C ASP A 164 -7.66 3.29 -10.90
N ASN A 165 -8.35 2.26 -10.41
CA ASN A 165 -8.94 1.18 -11.20
C ASN A 165 -10.38 1.47 -11.67
N GLY A 166 -10.92 2.67 -11.38
CA GLY A 166 -12.30 3.04 -11.74
C GLY A 166 -13.36 2.45 -10.82
N LEU A 167 -12.99 1.94 -9.64
CA LEU A 167 -13.88 1.28 -8.69
C LEU A 167 -14.21 2.19 -7.50
N TYR A 168 -15.25 1.86 -6.76
CA TYR A 168 -15.63 2.61 -5.55
C TYR A 168 -14.78 2.22 -4.36
N LEU A 169 -14.46 3.19 -3.51
CA LEU A 169 -13.80 2.96 -2.22
C LEU A 169 -14.81 3.05 -1.08
N MET A 170 -14.81 2.02 -0.24
CA MET A 170 -15.65 1.91 0.95
C MET A 170 -14.76 1.73 2.18
N ASP A 171 -14.92 2.59 3.17
CA ASP A 171 -14.27 2.47 4.48
C ASP A 171 -15.20 1.67 5.40
N VAL A 172 -14.65 0.66 6.08
CA VAL A 172 -15.40 -0.20 6.99
C VAL A 172 -14.78 -0.15 8.38
N GLU A 173 -15.53 0.34 9.34
CA GLU A 173 -15.12 0.36 10.75
C GLU A 173 -15.61 -0.90 11.47
N PHE A 174 -14.74 -1.50 12.30
CA PHE A 174 -15.06 -2.60 13.19
C PHE A 174 -14.68 -2.21 14.63
N ASN A 175 -15.59 -2.39 15.57
CA ASN A 175 -15.28 -2.17 17.00
C ASN A 175 -14.39 -3.28 17.58
N LYS A 176 -14.55 -4.50 17.12
CA LYS A 176 -13.70 -5.68 17.35
C LYS A 176 -13.93 -6.65 16.22
N TYR A 177 -12.87 -7.11 15.61
CA TYR A 177 -12.92 -8.16 14.61
C TYR A 177 -11.82 -9.19 14.90
N ASP A 178 -12.20 -10.46 15.03
CA ASP A 178 -11.23 -11.54 15.07
C ASP A 178 -11.05 -12.04 13.64
N ILE A 179 -9.89 -11.77 13.08
CA ILE A 179 -9.48 -12.36 11.80
C ILE A 179 -9.40 -13.87 12.06
N LYS A 180 -10.28 -14.61 11.43
CA LYS A 180 -10.22 -16.08 11.37
C LYS A 180 -9.50 -16.43 10.07
N ASP A 181 -8.63 -17.42 10.16
CA ASP A 181 -7.90 -18.02 9.02
C ASP A 181 -8.87 -18.55 7.95
#